data_628433b916184893b37d54323928d46f
#
_entry.id   628433b916184893b37d54323928d46f
#
_cell.length_a   1.000
_cell.length_b   1.000
_cell.length_c   1.000
_cell.angle_alpha   90.00
_cell.angle_beta   90.00
_cell.angle_gamma   90.00
#
_symmetry.space_group_name_H-M   'P 1'
#
loop_
_entity.id
_entity.type
_entity.pdbx_description
1 polymer ?
#
loop_
_entity_poly.entity_id
_entity_poly.type
_entity_poly.pdbx_seq_one_letter_code
_entity_poly.pdbx_strand_id
1 'polypeptide(L)'
;MAISTSSQANPEAVQTLINALNSGQLAQAESLAKALIAQHANTFILHHVLALALDGQHKFSEAVGSYQNALKLQSNMPDLQFNLGIALTQVNRLDEAANAYLQAIRLQPNFFEAHGNLGTILQRQGKLEEAIVSYQKGLKINPQDARGHFNLGTALRDNGDLPAAIKAYKTAIELFSNYTDAHNNLGETLRDFGDMAEAVKSYQAALALNASHANANYNMAEFLYLAKKYDEAIAYFERSQLDDWQARILYCLYKAENFAAFKTKLDAVSQQTRHTSPFIATLATHYAINFGVENNYNFCKNPFDFVYSTPIAELEQPNSALLKQLLDDINHADIAERVQGMLTNGKQSAGNLFKRPEASFRELAELIKQQFLAYKTKFSSADCELILSFPSELEFTSSWYVKMRQGGHLSPHIHEIGWLSGAVYLAMPTPKAGSNEGAFEYGTHGDNYPICNPQLRDQFATASVLPKVGDIVLFPSSLFHRTIPYQANADRICIAFDLKPAFRVASNNSDKNSY
;
A
#
# COMPACT_ATOMS: atom_id res chain seq x y z
N MET A 1 -66.37 -5.28 5.59
CA MET A 1 -64.90 -5.18 5.57
C MET A 1 -64.52 -4.03 6.47
N ALA A 2 -64.01 -4.32 7.67
CA ALA A 2 -63.62 -3.29 8.61
C ALA A 2 -62.26 -2.69 8.16
N ILE A 3 -62.28 -1.42 7.87
CA ILE A 3 -61.04 -0.62 7.65
C ILE A 3 -60.35 -0.58 8.99
N SER A 4 -59.25 -1.35 9.12
CA SER A 4 -58.36 -1.29 10.26
C SER A 4 -57.75 0.13 10.32
N THR A 5 -58.20 0.92 11.28
CA THR A 5 -57.54 2.14 11.70
C THR A 5 -56.16 1.73 12.18
N SER A 6 -55.08 2.16 11.50
CA SER A 6 -53.71 1.97 11.97
C SER A 6 -53.60 2.64 13.34
N SER A 7 -53.58 1.85 14.44
CA SER A 7 -53.41 2.38 15.77
C SER A 7 -52.00 2.94 15.86
N GLN A 8 -51.90 4.21 16.17
CA GLN A 8 -50.59 4.84 16.49
C GLN A 8 -49.99 4.14 17.72
N ALA A 9 -48.66 3.96 17.73
CA ALA A 9 -47.98 3.38 18.88
C ALA A 9 -48.30 4.20 20.15
N ASN A 10 -48.48 3.50 21.28
CA ASN A 10 -48.79 4.15 22.55
C ASN A 10 -47.70 5.19 22.88
N PRO A 11 -48.05 6.50 23.09
CA PRO A 11 -47.09 7.56 23.39
C PRO A 11 -46.17 7.25 24.57
N GLU A 12 -46.65 6.58 25.64
CA GLU A 12 -45.84 6.21 26.79
C GLU A 12 -44.79 5.14 26.45
N ALA A 13 -45.15 4.17 25.59
CA ALA A 13 -44.20 3.16 25.11
C ALA A 13 -43.10 3.77 24.21
N VAL A 14 -43.47 4.73 23.36
CA VAL A 14 -42.51 5.48 22.54
C VAL A 14 -41.59 6.32 23.41
N GLN A 15 -42.14 6.98 24.45
CA GLN A 15 -41.33 7.76 25.39
C GLN A 15 -40.35 6.87 26.16
N THR A 16 -40.79 5.69 26.59
CA THR A 16 -39.93 4.70 27.26
C THR A 16 -38.79 4.25 26.35
N LEU A 17 -39.08 4.02 25.09
CA LEU A 17 -38.09 3.68 24.06
C LEU A 17 -37.03 4.80 23.87
N ILE A 18 -37.48 6.06 23.75
CA ILE A 18 -36.60 7.23 23.61
C ILE A 18 -35.73 7.39 24.88
N ASN A 19 -36.32 7.19 26.05
CA ASN A 19 -35.58 7.30 27.32
C ASN A 19 -34.50 6.21 27.42
N ALA A 20 -34.78 4.98 26.98
CA ALA A 20 -33.78 3.90 26.90
C ALA A 20 -32.62 4.25 25.97
N LEU A 21 -32.89 4.83 24.79
CA LEU A 21 -31.85 5.30 23.87
C LEU A 21 -30.99 6.40 24.52
N ASN A 22 -31.64 7.45 25.06
CA ASN A 22 -30.96 8.61 25.64
C ASN A 22 -30.16 8.27 26.90
N SER A 23 -30.53 7.21 27.62
CA SER A 23 -29.77 6.71 28.77
C SER A 23 -28.66 5.71 28.40
N GLY A 24 -28.40 5.50 27.11
CA GLY A 24 -27.36 4.59 26.63
C GLY A 24 -27.71 3.10 26.75
N GLN A 25 -28.95 2.76 27.09
CA GLN A 25 -29.44 1.38 27.23
C GLN A 25 -29.77 0.81 25.83
N LEU A 26 -28.76 0.75 24.96
CA LEU A 26 -28.94 0.49 23.52
C LEU A 26 -29.59 -0.87 23.22
N ALA A 27 -29.23 -1.93 23.95
CA ALA A 27 -29.80 -3.26 23.78
C ALA A 27 -31.30 -3.30 24.20
N GLN A 28 -31.67 -2.54 25.25
CA GLN A 28 -33.06 -2.40 25.66
C GLN A 28 -33.86 -1.59 24.64
N ALA A 29 -33.28 -0.48 24.13
CA ALA A 29 -33.91 0.31 23.07
C ALA A 29 -34.15 -0.53 21.80
N GLU A 30 -33.19 -1.34 21.40
CA GLU A 30 -33.34 -2.27 20.27
C GLU A 30 -34.49 -3.25 20.48
N SER A 31 -34.53 -3.90 21.66
CA SER A 31 -35.58 -4.88 22.00
C SER A 31 -36.97 -4.25 21.99
N LEU A 32 -37.13 -3.09 22.64
CA LEU A 32 -38.38 -2.33 22.69
C LEU A 32 -38.81 -1.86 21.29
N ALA A 33 -37.87 -1.33 20.50
CA ALA A 33 -38.18 -0.88 19.15
C ALA A 33 -38.67 -2.03 18.27
N LYS A 34 -37.97 -3.19 18.27
CA LYS A 34 -38.39 -4.39 17.52
C LYS A 34 -39.78 -4.89 17.94
N ALA A 35 -40.07 -4.91 19.25
CA ALA A 35 -41.39 -5.30 19.75
C ALA A 35 -42.51 -4.34 19.32
N LEU A 36 -42.24 -3.04 19.34
CA LEU A 36 -43.21 -2.02 18.90
C LEU A 36 -43.37 -2.01 17.37
N ILE A 37 -42.33 -2.22 16.60
CA ILE A 37 -42.39 -2.32 15.14
C ILE A 37 -43.26 -3.52 14.69
N ALA A 38 -43.21 -4.63 15.41
CA ALA A 38 -44.05 -5.80 15.12
C ALA A 38 -45.55 -5.48 15.18
N GLN A 39 -45.94 -4.49 15.97
CA GLN A 39 -47.34 -4.04 16.13
C GLN A 39 -47.64 -2.80 15.29
N HIS A 40 -46.66 -1.94 15.05
CA HIS A 40 -46.77 -0.61 14.45
C HIS A 40 -45.72 -0.37 13.37
N ALA A 41 -45.62 -1.23 12.37
CA ALA A 41 -44.57 -1.25 11.35
C ALA A 41 -44.39 0.07 10.56
N ASN A 42 -45.43 0.89 10.45
CA ASN A 42 -45.41 2.14 9.69
C ASN A 42 -45.19 3.39 10.57
N THR A 43 -44.54 3.23 11.73
CA THR A 43 -44.25 4.35 12.61
C THR A 43 -42.80 4.75 12.49
N PHE A 44 -42.52 5.92 11.88
CA PHE A 44 -41.21 6.45 11.60
C PHE A 44 -40.26 6.41 12.82
N ILE A 45 -40.69 6.95 13.96
CA ILE A 45 -39.84 7.10 15.15
C ILE A 45 -39.28 5.75 15.65
N LEU A 46 -40.03 4.65 15.48
CA LEU A 46 -39.59 3.33 15.91
C LEU A 46 -38.41 2.83 15.10
N HIS A 47 -38.47 2.98 13.76
CA HIS A 47 -37.35 2.63 12.88
C HIS A 47 -36.15 3.54 13.07
N HIS A 48 -36.38 4.83 13.29
CA HIS A 48 -35.31 5.78 13.56
C HIS A 48 -34.57 5.45 14.87
N VAL A 49 -35.28 5.24 15.97
CA VAL A 49 -34.67 4.87 17.25
C VAL A 49 -33.99 3.52 17.18
N LEU A 50 -34.59 2.54 16.46
CA LEU A 50 -33.94 1.25 16.21
C LEU A 50 -32.60 1.42 15.47
N ALA A 51 -32.58 2.26 14.43
CA ALA A 51 -31.37 2.52 13.66
C ALA A 51 -30.27 3.11 14.54
N LEU A 52 -30.59 4.13 15.34
CA LEU A 52 -29.64 4.74 16.27
C LEU A 52 -29.14 3.78 17.34
N ALA A 53 -30.04 2.92 17.89
CA ALA A 53 -29.68 1.93 18.88
C ALA A 53 -28.74 0.84 18.30
N LEU A 54 -28.96 0.42 17.05
CA LEU A 54 -28.13 -0.53 16.33
C LEU A 54 -26.76 0.07 15.95
N ASP A 55 -26.78 1.31 15.48
CA ASP A 55 -25.57 2.07 15.12
C ASP A 55 -24.65 2.23 16.34
N GLY A 56 -25.20 2.67 17.47
CA GLY A 56 -24.44 2.77 18.73
C GLY A 56 -23.93 1.44 19.29
N GLN A 57 -24.50 0.32 18.86
CA GLN A 57 -24.00 -1.04 19.16
C GLN A 57 -23.04 -1.57 18.10
N HIS A 58 -22.65 -0.77 17.10
CA HIS A 58 -21.84 -1.17 15.94
C HIS A 58 -22.46 -2.28 15.08
N LYS A 59 -23.76 -2.45 15.13
CA LYS A 59 -24.53 -3.37 14.27
C LYS A 59 -24.91 -2.69 12.96
N PHE A 60 -23.92 -2.20 12.23
CA PHE A 60 -24.09 -1.29 11.09
C PHE A 60 -24.94 -1.89 9.96
N SER A 61 -24.80 -3.19 9.67
CA SER A 61 -25.61 -3.83 8.63
C SER A 61 -27.10 -3.81 8.93
N GLU A 62 -27.51 -4.00 10.19
CA GLU A 62 -28.90 -3.93 10.65
C GLU A 62 -29.38 -2.48 10.73
N ALA A 63 -28.49 -1.56 11.16
CA ALA A 63 -28.76 -0.12 11.23
C ALA A 63 -29.11 0.44 9.85
N VAL A 64 -28.37 0.06 8.79
CA VAL A 64 -28.66 0.43 7.39
C VAL A 64 -30.11 0.09 7.02
N GLY A 65 -30.56 -1.14 7.29
CA GLY A 65 -31.94 -1.55 7.02
C GLY A 65 -32.97 -0.71 7.76
N SER A 66 -32.70 -0.38 9.03
CA SER A 66 -33.57 0.42 9.88
C SER A 66 -33.63 1.88 9.43
N TYR A 67 -32.48 2.50 9.07
CA TYR A 67 -32.43 3.83 8.46
C TYR A 67 -33.20 3.89 7.15
N GLN A 68 -33.03 2.90 6.26
CA GLN A 68 -33.77 2.84 5.00
C GLN A 68 -35.28 2.71 5.21
N ASN A 69 -35.73 1.94 6.20
CA ASN A 69 -37.16 1.83 6.52
C ASN A 69 -37.72 3.14 7.10
N ALA A 70 -36.96 3.82 7.97
CA ALA A 70 -37.34 5.15 8.44
C ALA A 70 -37.47 6.16 7.30
N LEU A 71 -36.52 6.18 6.36
CA LEU A 71 -36.52 7.07 5.19
C LEU A 71 -37.64 6.78 4.19
N LYS A 72 -38.13 5.53 4.10
CA LYS A 72 -39.35 5.21 3.32
C LYS A 72 -40.59 5.89 3.90
N LEU A 73 -40.62 6.06 5.22
CA LEU A 73 -41.75 6.70 5.92
C LEU A 73 -41.61 8.24 5.95
N GLN A 74 -40.40 8.74 6.08
CA GLN A 74 -40.09 10.17 6.01
C GLN A 74 -38.80 10.40 5.24
N SER A 75 -38.89 10.81 3.98
CA SER A 75 -37.73 10.97 3.09
C SER A 75 -36.95 12.27 3.24
N ASN A 76 -37.57 13.32 3.78
CA ASN A 76 -36.99 14.68 3.87
C ASN A 76 -36.26 14.91 5.19
N MET A 77 -35.32 14.04 5.53
CA MET A 77 -34.58 14.08 6.80
C MET A 77 -33.06 14.06 6.50
N PRO A 78 -32.43 15.26 6.44
CA PRO A 78 -31.00 15.34 6.10
C PRO A 78 -30.12 14.57 7.07
N ASP A 79 -30.36 14.70 8.40
CA ASP A 79 -29.60 13.99 9.42
C ASP A 79 -29.73 12.46 9.29
N LEU A 80 -30.91 11.97 8.89
CA LEU A 80 -31.13 10.53 8.72
C LEU A 80 -30.40 10.00 7.48
N GLN A 81 -30.37 10.77 6.39
CA GLN A 81 -29.57 10.47 5.21
C GLN A 81 -28.06 10.49 5.54
N PHE A 82 -27.62 11.43 6.34
CA PHE A 82 -26.24 11.54 6.81
C PHE A 82 -25.83 10.31 7.65
N ASN A 83 -26.66 9.94 8.64
CA ASN A 83 -26.42 8.77 9.49
C ASN A 83 -26.45 7.45 8.68
N LEU A 84 -27.36 7.33 7.70
CA LEU A 84 -27.35 6.21 6.75
C LEU A 84 -26.03 6.16 5.98
N GLY A 85 -25.51 7.31 5.53
CA GLY A 85 -24.20 7.41 4.88
C GLY A 85 -23.06 6.92 5.75
N ILE A 86 -23.07 7.29 7.05
CA ILE A 86 -22.08 6.79 8.01
C ILE A 86 -22.17 5.26 8.15
N ALA A 87 -23.36 4.72 8.41
CA ALA A 87 -23.55 3.27 8.57
C ALA A 87 -23.14 2.49 7.32
N LEU A 88 -23.48 2.99 6.11
CA LEU A 88 -23.06 2.41 4.83
C LEU A 88 -21.54 2.43 4.64
N THR A 89 -20.87 3.49 5.10
CA THR A 89 -19.40 3.60 5.09
C THR A 89 -18.75 2.52 5.94
N GLN A 90 -19.30 2.25 7.13
CA GLN A 90 -18.79 1.22 8.04
C GLN A 90 -18.92 -0.21 7.48
N VAL A 91 -19.91 -0.46 6.64
CA VAL A 91 -20.10 -1.75 5.94
C VAL A 91 -19.48 -1.77 4.54
N ASN A 92 -18.66 -0.77 4.20
CA ASN A 92 -17.96 -0.63 2.93
C ASN A 92 -18.85 -0.58 1.67
N ARG A 93 -20.12 -0.11 1.81
CA ARG A 93 -21.06 0.11 0.68
C ARG A 93 -20.89 1.54 0.15
N LEU A 94 -19.73 1.83 -0.45
CA LEU A 94 -19.26 3.19 -0.74
C LEU A 94 -20.17 3.96 -1.71
N ASP A 95 -20.71 3.32 -2.76
CA ASP A 95 -21.57 3.99 -3.73
C ASP A 95 -22.89 4.44 -3.09
N GLU A 96 -23.44 3.61 -2.22
CA GLU A 96 -24.67 3.93 -1.50
C GLU A 96 -24.41 5.00 -0.42
N ALA A 97 -23.25 4.97 0.23
CA ALA A 97 -22.85 6.01 1.17
C ALA A 97 -22.74 7.38 0.48
N ALA A 98 -22.08 7.44 -0.69
CA ALA A 98 -22.00 8.67 -1.48
C ALA A 98 -23.37 9.21 -1.83
N ASN A 99 -24.29 8.33 -2.28
CA ASN A 99 -25.65 8.72 -2.59
C ASN A 99 -26.41 9.24 -1.36
N ALA A 100 -26.26 8.63 -0.20
CA ALA A 100 -26.89 9.08 1.05
C ALA A 100 -26.36 10.47 1.47
N TYR A 101 -25.06 10.72 1.41
CA TYR A 101 -24.51 12.06 1.67
C TYR A 101 -24.97 13.10 0.64
N LEU A 102 -25.05 12.75 -0.64
CA LEU A 102 -25.61 13.65 -1.67
C LEU A 102 -27.09 14.00 -1.40
N GLN A 103 -27.90 13.05 -0.90
CA GLN A 103 -29.28 13.34 -0.50
C GLN A 103 -29.32 14.26 0.74
N ALA A 104 -28.46 14.04 1.75
CA ALA A 104 -28.33 14.91 2.90
C ALA A 104 -28.00 16.36 2.46
N ILE A 105 -27.01 16.52 1.57
CA ILE A 105 -26.61 17.82 1.01
C ILE A 105 -27.73 18.45 0.18
N ARG A 106 -28.48 17.67 -0.59
CA ARG A 106 -29.63 18.18 -1.37
C ARG A 106 -30.70 18.75 -0.47
N LEU A 107 -30.98 18.09 0.66
CA LEU A 107 -31.96 18.50 1.64
C LEU A 107 -31.47 19.69 2.48
N GLN A 108 -30.17 19.71 2.78
CA GLN A 108 -29.50 20.75 3.58
C GLN A 108 -28.18 21.16 2.92
N PRO A 109 -28.17 22.13 1.99
CA PRO A 109 -26.97 22.49 1.23
C PRO A 109 -25.79 23.00 2.07
N ASN A 110 -26.02 23.48 3.29
CA ASN A 110 -25.03 23.97 4.23
C ASN A 110 -24.60 22.91 5.28
N PHE A 111 -24.80 21.63 4.99
CA PHE A 111 -24.39 20.53 5.86
C PHE A 111 -22.91 20.21 5.63
N PHE A 112 -22.01 20.92 6.32
CA PHE A 112 -20.57 20.82 6.05
C PHE A 112 -19.98 19.43 6.35
N GLU A 113 -20.46 18.74 7.39
CA GLU A 113 -20.04 17.37 7.70
C GLU A 113 -20.37 16.38 6.57
N ALA A 114 -21.54 16.55 5.95
CA ALA A 114 -21.94 15.72 4.81
C ALA A 114 -21.03 15.96 3.60
N HIS A 115 -20.62 17.21 3.34
CA HIS A 115 -19.61 17.50 2.32
C HIS A 115 -18.25 16.88 2.65
N GLY A 116 -17.79 16.94 3.90
CA GLY A 116 -16.54 16.34 4.36
C GLY A 116 -16.55 14.81 4.19
N ASN A 117 -17.62 14.15 4.65
CA ASN A 117 -17.76 12.70 4.53
C ASN A 117 -17.91 12.24 3.07
N LEU A 118 -18.64 12.99 2.24
CA LEU A 118 -18.71 12.71 0.80
C LEU A 118 -17.32 12.80 0.15
N GLY A 119 -16.52 13.82 0.49
CA GLY A 119 -15.14 13.94 0.04
C GLY A 119 -14.30 12.70 0.40
N THR A 120 -14.42 12.21 1.62
CA THR A 120 -13.73 10.99 2.08
C THR A 120 -14.14 9.75 1.27
N ILE A 121 -15.43 9.59 0.97
CA ILE A 121 -15.89 8.47 0.14
C ILE A 121 -15.37 8.58 -1.29
N LEU A 122 -15.44 9.77 -1.89
CA LEU A 122 -14.94 10.02 -3.25
C LEU A 122 -13.43 9.75 -3.35
N GLN A 123 -12.65 10.16 -2.36
CA GLN A 123 -11.21 9.84 -2.29
C GLN A 123 -10.95 8.34 -2.21
N ARG A 124 -11.70 7.60 -1.38
CA ARG A 124 -11.64 6.12 -1.33
C ARG A 124 -12.03 5.44 -2.64
N GLN A 125 -12.85 6.09 -3.47
CA GLN A 125 -13.21 5.64 -4.82
C GLN A 125 -12.19 6.06 -5.89
N GLY A 126 -11.13 6.80 -5.54
CA GLY A 126 -10.13 7.35 -6.47
C GLY A 126 -10.61 8.56 -7.28
N LYS A 127 -11.76 9.15 -6.93
CA LYS A 127 -12.35 10.34 -7.59
C LYS A 127 -11.82 11.61 -6.93
N LEU A 128 -10.50 11.86 -7.13
CA LEU A 128 -9.77 12.87 -6.36
C LEU A 128 -10.28 14.30 -6.61
N GLU A 129 -10.55 14.67 -7.87
CA GLU A 129 -11.05 16.02 -8.21
C GLU A 129 -12.41 16.28 -7.57
N GLU A 130 -13.32 15.30 -7.61
CA GLU A 130 -14.64 15.42 -7.00
C GLU A 130 -14.54 15.50 -5.46
N ALA A 131 -13.59 14.75 -4.86
CA ALA A 131 -13.32 14.79 -3.43
C ALA A 131 -12.83 16.20 -3.00
N ILE A 132 -11.86 16.77 -3.71
CA ILE A 132 -11.33 18.13 -3.48
C ILE A 132 -12.46 19.16 -3.54
N VAL A 133 -13.30 19.11 -4.57
CA VAL A 133 -14.45 20.02 -4.70
C VAL A 133 -15.41 19.86 -3.52
N SER A 134 -15.65 18.65 -3.06
CA SER A 134 -16.54 18.38 -1.92
C SER A 134 -15.97 18.94 -0.62
N TYR A 135 -14.70 18.71 -0.32
CA TYR A 135 -14.02 19.29 0.84
C TYR A 135 -14.03 20.82 0.80
N GLN A 136 -13.73 21.44 -0.35
CA GLN A 136 -13.76 22.90 -0.51
C GLN A 136 -15.15 23.49 -0.24
N LYS A 137 -16.22 22.81 -0.66
CA LYS A 137 -17.60 23.23 -0.34
C LYS A 137 -17.87 23.17 1.16
N GLY A 138 -17.48 22.09 1.83
CA GLY A 138 -17.59 21.97 3.29
C GLY A 138 -16.83 23.09 4.02
N LEU A 139 -15.60 23.36 3.62
CA LEU A 139 -14.74 24.39 4.19
C LEU A 139 -15.22 25.83 3.88
N LYS A 140 -15.94 26.03 2.78
CA LYS A 140 -16.60 27.31 2.51
C LYS A 140 -17.73 27.59 3.51
N ILE A 141 -18.40 26.54 4.00
CA ILE A 141 -19.46 26.63 5.00
C ILE A 141 -18.87 26.79 6.41
N ASN A 142 -17.89 25.94 6.75
CA ASN A 142 -17.16 25.98 8.01
C ASN A 142 -15.64 26.11 7.79
N PRO A 143 -15.11 27.33 7.67
CA PRO A 143 -13.66 27.54 7.46
C PRO A 143 -12.78 27.15 8.65
N GLN A 144 -13.36 26.93 9.83
CA GLN A 144 -12.64 26.58 11.07
C GLN A 144 -12.53 25.06 11.28
N ASP A 145 -12.92 24.25 10.30
CA ASP A 145 -12.79 22.79 10.38
C ASP A 145 -11.36 22.34 10.09
N ALA A 146 -10.54 22.19 11.13
CA ALA A 146 -9.16 21.70 11.02
C ALA A 146 -9.08 20.32 10.34
N ARG A 147 -10.04 19.43 10.63
CA ARG A 147 -10.13 18.09 10.01
C ARG A 147 -10.46 18.19 8.52
N GLY A 148 -11.35 19.09 8.15
CA GLY A 148 -11.67 19.37 6.75
C GLY A 148 -10.45 19.86 5.96
N HIS A 149 -9.65 20.78 6.54
CA HIS A 149 -8.40 21.24 5.94
C HIS A 149 -7.36 20.11 5.83
N PHE A 150 -7.23 19.26 6.84
CA PHE A 150 -6.35 18.09 6.80
C PHE A 150 -6.75 17.12 5.67
N ASN A 151 -8.02 16.77 5.57
CA ASN A 151 -8.53 15.87 4.53
C ASN A 151 -8.37 16.47 3.13
N LEU A 152 -8.62 17.78 2.97
CA LEU A 152 -8.34 18.50 1.73
C LEU A 152 -6.85 18.42 1.36
N GLY A 153 -5.95 18.62 2.33
CA GLY A 153 -4.51 18.50 2.13
C GLY A 153 -4.11 17.11 1.63
N THR A 154 -4.69 16.07 2.21
CA THR A 154 -4.44 14.68 1.79
C THR A 154 -4.93 14.44 0.35
N ALA A 155 -6.15 14.86 0.01
CA ALA A 155 -6.68 14.71 -1.34
C ALA A 155 -5.89 15.50 -2.39
N LEU A 156 -5.42 16.71 -2.05
CA LEU A 156 -4.58 17.52 -2.94
C LEU A 156 -3.20 16.87 -3.17
N ARG A 157 -2.59 16.30 -2.11
CA ARG A 157 -1.33 15.56 -2.23
C ARG A 157 -1.49 14.34 -3.14
N ASP A 158 -2.55 13.56 -2.92
CA ASP A 158 -2.86 12.38 -3.75
C ASP A 158 -3.10 12.76 -5.22
N ASN A 159 -3.65 13.96 -5.46
CA ASN A 159 -3.86 14.54 -6.79
C ASN A 159 -2.60 15.22 -7.38
N GLY A 160 -1.50 15.28 -6.62
CA GLY A 160 -0.21 15.86 -7.07
C GLY A 160 -0.08 17.37 -6.89
N ASP A 161 -1.08 18.06 -6.36
CA ASP A 161 -0.99 19.50 -6.07
C ASP A 161 -0.33 19.75 -4.71
N LEU A 162 0.99 19.54 -4.68
CA LEU A 162 1.79 19.66 -3.46
C LEU A 162 1.74 21.08 -2.83
N PRO A 163 1.80 22.19 -3.60
CA PRO A 163 1.70 23.54 -3.01
C PRO A 163 0.37 23.78 -2.30
N ALA A 164 -0.75 23.35 -2.90
CA ALA A 164 -2.06 23.52 -2.28
C ALA A 164 -2.22 22.60 -1.06
N ALA A 165 -1.68 21.38 -1.11
CA ALA A 165 -1.66 20.45 0.03
C ALA A 165 -0.89 21.03 1.23
N ILE A 166 0.31 21.58 1.01
CA ILE A 166 1.12 22.25 2.04
C ILE A 166 0.32 23.38 2.71
N LYS A 167 -0.38 24.19 1.92
CA LYS A 167 -1.21 25.27 2.44
C LYS A 167 -2.34 24.74 3.32
N ALA A 168 -3.03 23.68 2.85
CA ALA A 168 -4.16 23.09 3.58
C ALA A 168 -3.71 22.49 4.92
N TYR A 169 -2.59 21.75 4.96
CA TYR A 169 -2.03 21.20 6.20
C TYR A 169 -1.59 22.32 7.18
N LYS A 170 -0.95 23.39 6.67
CA LYS A 170 -0.58 24.53 7.52
C LYS A 170 -1.80 25.16 8.15
N THR A 171 -2.89 25.35 7.38
CA THR A 171 -4.15 25.87 7.93
C THR A 171 -4.75 24.92 8.98
N ALA A 172 -4.72 23.60 8.75
CA ALA A 172 -5.17 22.62 9.74
C ALA A 172 -4.38 22.73 11.06
N ILE A 173 -3.07 22.92 10.99
CA ILE A 173 -2.18 23.12 12.15
C ILE A 173 -2.42 24.46 12.83
N GLU A 174 -2.66 25.54 12.10
CA GLU A 174 -3.02 26.86 12.65
C GLU A 174 -4.32 26.78 13.45
N LEU A 175 -5.31 26.01 12.98
CA LEU A 175 -6.59 25.81 13.66
C LEU A 175 -6.49 24.83 14.84
N PHE A 176 -5.64 23.82 14.73
CA PHE A 176 -5.40 22.81 15.76
C PHE A 176 -3.91 22.47 15.84
N SER A 177 -3.18 23.22 16.67
CA SER A 177 -1.71 23.12 16.76
C SER A 177 -1.18 21.74 17.20
N ASN A 178 -1.98 20.97 17.94
CA ASN A 178 -1.61 19.63 18.41
C ASN A 178 -2.00 18.51 17.43
N TYR A 179 -2.18 18.84 16.15
CA TYR A 179 -2.58 17.86 15.14
C TYR A 179 -1.37 17.08 14.62
N THR A 180 -0.99 16.02 15.33
CA THR A 180 0.20 15.21 15.06
C THR A 180 0.27 14.70 13.61
N ASP A 181 -0.85 14.14 13.10
CA ASP A 181 -0.89 13.62 11.72
C ASP A 181 -0.72 14.72 10.68
N ALA A 182 -1.26 15.91 10.95
CA ALA A 182 -1.10 17.04 10.03
C ALA A 182 0.36 17.53 9.96
N HIS A 183 1.09 17.52 11.07
CA HIS A 183 2.53 17.80 11.08
C HIS A 183 3.30 16.73 10.30
N ASN A 184 3.00 15.44 10.51
CA ASN A 184 3.67 14.36 9.76
C ASN A 184 3.40 14.47 8.25
N ASN A 185 2.12 14.63 7.85
CA ASN A 185 1.73 14.68 6.44
C ASN A 185 2.25 15.95 5.74
N LEU A 186 2.34 17.08 6.47
CA LEU A 186 3.02 18.28 6.01
C LEU A 186 4.50 17.97 5.70
N GLY A 187 5.18 17.27 6.61
CA GLY A 187 6.57 16.87 6.42
C GLY A 187 6.77 15.98 5.19
N GLU A 188 5.92 14.97 5.01
CA GLU A 188 5.95 14.12 3.80
C GLU A 188 5.74 14.93 2.51
N THR A 189 4.76 15.84 2.54
CA THR A 189 4.45 16.68 1.36
C THR A 189 5.59 17.66 1.05
N LEU A 190 6.23 18.22 2.08
CA LEU A 190 7.40 19.10 1.91
C LEU A 190 8.61 18.34 1.36
N ARG A 191 8.85 17.10 1.83
CA ARG A 191 9.88 16.21 1.27
C ARG A 191 9.63 15.96 -0.22
N ASP A 192 8.40 15.61 -0.58
CA ASP A 192 8.01 15.33 -1.97
C ASP A 192 8.08 16.59 -2.84
N PHE A 193 7.86 17.76 -2.26
CA PHE A 193 8.05 19.07 -2.88
C PHE A 193 9.52 19.48 -3.03
N GLY A 194 10.45 18.82 -2.30
CA GLY A 194 11.89 19.09 -2.31
C GLY A 194 12.40 19.98 -1.17
N ASP A 195 11.54 20.42 -0.25
CA ASP A 195 11.94 21.22 0.91
C ASP A 195 12.22 20.33 2.13
N MET A 196 13.36 19.65 2.08
CA MET A 196 13.76 18.71 3.14
C MET A 196 13.96 19.39 4.50
N ALA A 197 14.40 20.66 4.51
CA ALA A 197 14.65 21.38 5.78
C ALA A 197 13.35 21.60 6.57
N GLU A 198 12.30 22.05 5.90
CA GLU A 198 10.97 22.23 6.52
C GLU A 198 10.28 20.88 6.78
N ALA A 199 10.53 19.84 5.95
CA ALA A 199 10.03 18.50 6.20
C ALA A 199 10.53 17.96 7.55
N VAL A 200 11.82 18.07 7.84
CA VAL A 200 12.42 17.63 9.12
C VAL A 200 11.83 18.37 10.31
N LYS A 201 11.62 19.69 10.21
CA LYS A 201 10.97 20.47 11.29
C LYS A 201 9.55 19.96 11.55
N SER A 202 8.83 19.63 10.49
CA SER A 202 7.46 19.11 10.60
C SER A 202 7.44 17.72 11.27
N TYR A 203 8.35 16.82 10.92
CA TYR A 203 8.49 15.53 11.61
C TYR A 203 8.87 15.71 13.09
N GLN A 204 9.79 16.63 13.39
CA GLN A 204 10.16 16.95 14.77
C GLN A 204 8.98 17.49 15.58
N ALA A 205 8.14 18.34 14.99
CA ALA A 205 6.93 18.84 15.62
C ALA A 205 5.93 17.69 15.90
N ALA A 206 5.72 16.78 14.93
CA ALA A 206 4.89 15.60 15.14
C ALA A 206 5.41 14.73 16.30
N LEU A 207 6.73 14.50 16.36
CA LEU A 207 7.37 13.71 17.41
C LEU A 207 7.40 14.41 18.77
N ALA A 208 7.42 15.74 18.81
CA ALA A 208 7.26 16.50 20.04
C ALA A 208 5.86 16.35 20.65
N LEU A 209 4.83 16.20 19.81
CA LEU A 209 3.45 15.94 20.23
C LEU A 209 3.22 14.47 20.60
N ASN A 210 3.77 13.57 19.81
CA ASN A 210 3.68 12.12 20.04
C ASN A 210 5.00 11.44 19.68
N ALA A 211 5.85 11.19 20.67
CA ALA A 211 7.16 10.57 20.49
C ALA A 211 7.11 9.14 19.92
N SER A 212 5.97 8.45 20.03
CA SER A 212 5.75 7.10 19.49
C SER A 212 5.00 7.08 18.15
N HIS A 213 4.79 8.23 17.51
CA HIS A 213 4.12 8.29 16.22
C HIS A 213 4.91 7.52 15.15
N ALA A 214 4.38 6.39 14.68
CA ALA A 214 5.11 5.42 13.85
C ALA A 214 5.66 6.03 12.56
N ASN A 215 4.79 6.70 11.76
CA ASN A 215 5.19 7.28 10.48
C ASN A 215 6.20 8.42 10.66
N ALA A 216 6.05 9.28 11.66
CA ALA A 216 6.99 10.38 11.89
C ALA A 216 8.37 9.86 12.33
N ASN A 217 8.42 8.81 13.16
CA ASN A 217 9.67 8.12 13.48
C ASN A 217 10.30 7.51 12.22
N TYR A 218 9.52 6.82 11.38
CA TYR A 218 10.03 6.23 10.15
C TYR A 218 10.58 7.29 9.19
N ASN A 219 9.83 8.36 8.94
CA ASN A 219 10.24 9.46 8.06
C ASN A 219 11.53 10.16 8.57
N MET A 220 11.65 10.36 9.88
CA MET A 220 12.85 10.91 10.49
C MET A 220 14.04 9.96 10.36
N ALA A 221 13.81 8.65 10.53
CA ALA A 221 14.85 7.64 10.34
C ALA A 221 15.35 7.60 8.89
N GLU A 222 14.45 7.62 7.90
CA GLU A 222 14.80 7.68 6.48
C GLU A 222 15.63 8.93 6.14
N PHE A 223 15.26 10.08 6.67
CA PHE A 223 16.06 11.30 6.50
C PHE A 223 17.48 11.13 7.05
N LEU A 224 17.62 10.63 8.27
CA LEU A 224 18.92 10.41 8.90
C LEU A 224 19.75 9.36 8.16
N TYR A 225 19.10 8.30 7.68
CA TYR A 225 19.70 7.26 6.85
C TYR A 225 20.28 7.83 5.54
N LEU A 226 19.51 8.65 4.82
CA LEU A 226 19.96 9.31 3.59
C LEU A 226 21.11 10.30 3.86
N ALA A 227 21.12 10.94 5.04
CA ALA A 227 22.21 11.78 5.51
C ALA A 227 23.43 10.98 6.02
N LYS A 228 23.41 9.64 5.91
CA LYS A 228 24.44 8.70 6.42
C LYS A 228 24.65 8.76 7.94
N LYS A 229 23.67 9.25 8.67
CA LYS A 229 23.65 9.30 10.14
C LYS A 229 23.01 8.02 10.70
N TYR A 230 23.64 6.90 10.40
CA TYR A 230 23.06 5.57 10.63
C TYR A 230 22.75 5.30 12.10
N ASP A 231 23.65 5.66 13.02
CA ASP A 231 23.45 5.45 14.46
C ASP A 231 22.26 6.23 15.00
N GLU A 232 22.06 7.47 14.51
CA GLU A 232 20.90 8.28 14.89
C GLU A 232 19.59 7.68 14.32
N ALA A 233 19.64 7.14 13.08
CA ALA A 233 18.48 6.56 12.41
C ALA A 233 17.93 5.32 13.15
N ILE A 234 18.81 4.49 13.74
CA ILE A 234 18.45 3.24 14.42
C ILE A 234 17.37 3.47 15.49
N ALA A 235 17.57 4.46 16.37
CA ALA A 235 16.63 4.73 17.45
C ALA A 235 15.24 5.16 16.96
N TYR A 236 15.16 5.81 15.81
CA TYR A 236 13.90 6.18 15.18
C TYR A 236 13.24 4.98 14.48
N PHE A 237 13.99 4.13 13.78
CA PHE A 237 13.44 2.88 13.23
C PHE A 237 12.89 1.97 14.34
N GLU A 238 13.59 1.84 15.47
CA GLU A 238 13.10 1.05 16.62
C GLU A 238 11.76 1.57 17.17
N ARG A 239 11.58 2.89 17.22
CA ARG A 239 10.33 3.49 17.69
C ARG A 239 9.20 3.41 16.68
N SER A 240 9.52 3.36 15.38
CA SER A 240 8.51 3.27 14.32
C SER A 240 7.77 1.94 14.34
N GLN A 241 8.47 0.83 14.55
CA GLN A 241 7.97 -0.55 14.48
C GLN A 241 7.13 -0.85 13.23
N LEU A 242 7.38 -0.13 12.13
CA LEU A 242 6.76 -0.42 10.84
C LEU A 242 7.34 -1.71 10.25
N ASP A 243 6.64 -2.34 9.31
CA ASP A 243 6.86 -3.72 8.84
C ASP A 243 8.33 -4.13 8.58
N ASP A 244 9.19 -3.22 8.13
CA ASP A 244 10.59 -3.52 7.78
C ASP A 244 11.62 -2.94 8.78
N TRP A 245 11.19 -2.41 9.91
CA TRP A 245 12.05 -1.69 10.86
C TRP A 245 13.30 -2.47 11.29
N GLN A 246 13.18 -3.79 11.49
CA GLN A 246 14.32 -4.64 11.87
C GLN A 246 15.35 -4.74 10.74
N ALA A 247 14.88 -4.87 9.50
CA ALA A 247 15.74 -4.89 8.33
C ALA A 247 16.46 -3.54 8.15
N ARG A 248 15.75 -2.43 8.37
CA ARG A 248 16.33 -1.07 8.31
C ARG A 248 17.41 -0.85 9.38
N ILE A 249 17.19 -1.32 10.60
CA ILE A 249 18.22 -1.27 11.65
C ILE A 249 19.45 -2.09 11.28
N LEU A 250 19.24 -3.34 10.84
CA LEU A 250 20.34 -4.19 10.38
C LEU A 250 21.10 -3.51 9.24
N TYR A 251 20.41 -2.90 8.30
CA TYR A 251 21.07 -2.19 7.21
C TYR A 251 21.87 -0.97 7.70
N CYS A 252 21.32 -0.17 8.62
CA CYS A 252 22.04 0.94 9.23
C CYS A 252 23.32 0.46 9.94
N LEU A 253 23.23 -0.60 10.76
CA LEU A 253 24.38 -1.18 11.44
C LEU A 253 25.44 -1.70 10.44
N TYR A 254 24.98 -2.32 9.36
CA TYR A 254 25.85 -2.82 8.30
C TYR A 254 26.57 -1.70 7.56
N LYS A 255 25.86 -0.60 7.24
CA LYS A 255 26.41 0.59 6.58
C LYS A 255 27.33 1.41 7.48
N ALA A 256 27.10 1.39 8.78
CA ALA A 256 27.97 1.98 9.79
C ALA A 256 29.20 1.11 10.09
N GLU A 257 29.31 -0.08 9.47
CA GLU A 257 30.33 -1.09 9.74
C GLU A 257 30.38 -1.54 11.22
N ASN A 258 29.25 -1.37 11.95
CA ASN A 258 29.11 -1.84 13.33
C ASN A 258 28.72 -3.33 13.33
N PHE A 259 29.65 -4.18 12.88
CA PHE A 259 29.40 -5.60 12.67
C PHE A 259 29.14 -6.39 13.94
N ALA A 260 29.62 -5.93 15.10
CA ALA A 260 29.34 -6.57 16.38
C ALA A 260 27.87 -6.41 16.78
N ALA A 261 27.34 -5.19 16.71
CA ALA A 261 25.93 -4.92 16.96
C ALA A 261 25.03 -5.55 15.88
N PHE A 262 25.46 -5.51 14.61
CA PHE A 262 24.77 -6.19 13.51
C PHE A 262 24.60 -7.68 13.79
N LYS A 263 25.69 -8.38 14.15
CA LYS A 263 25.65 -9.81 14.47
C LYS A 263 24.68 -10.10 15.61
N THR A 264 24.77 -9.36 16.70
CA THR A 264 23.88 -9.53 17.85
C THR A 264 22.40 -9.38 17.48
N LYS A 265 22.08 -8.36 16.67
CA LYS A 265 20.70 -8.12 16.21
C LYS A 265 20.25 -9.18 15.20
N LEU A 266 21.13 -9.59 14.27
CA LEU A 266 20.85 -10.65 13.30
C LEU A 266 20.60 -11.99 14.00
N ASP A 267 21.41 -12.35 14.99
CA ASP A 267 21.23 -13.57 15.77
C ASP A 267 19.87 -13.57 16.48
N ALA A 268 19.47 -12.43 17.06
CA ALA A 268 18.17 -12.29 17.72
C ALA A 268 16.99 -12.42 16.74
N VAL A 269 17.09 -11.84 15.54
CA VAL A 269 16.06 -11.98 14.52
C VAL A 269 16.03 -13.40 13.93
N SER A 270 17.18 -14.04 13.82
CA SER A 270 17.29 -15.43 13.31
C SER A 270 16.76 -16.50 14.30
N GLN A 271 16.50 -16.12 15.54
CA GLN A 271 15.83 -16.99 16.53
C GLN A 271 14.30 -16.93 16.45
N GLN A 272 13.75 -16.04 15.63
CA GLN A 272 12.30 -15.96 15.41
C GLN A 272 11.81 -17.20 14.63
N THR A 273 10.55 -17.53 14.80
CA THR A 273 9.94 -18.70 14.17
C THR A 273 9.74 -18.57 12.66
N ARG A 274 9.79 -17.34 12.12
CA ARG A 274 9.61 -17.04 10.69
C ARG A 274 10.63 -16.05 10.19
N HIS A 275 11.27 -16.39 9.07
CA HIS A 275 12.29 -15.58 8.41
C HIS A 275 11.73 -14.94 7.13
N THR A 276 10.79 -14.03 7.27
CA THR A 276 9.97 -13.52 6.15
C THR A 276 10.54 -12.33 5.40
N SER A 277 11.68 -11.75 5.83
CA SER A 277 12.26 -10.58 5.17
C SER A 277 13.35 -10.94 4.15
N PRO A 278 13.13 -10.74 2.86
CA PRO A 278 14.16 -10.87 1.84
C PRO A 278 15.35 -9.93 2.06
N PHE A 279 15.08 -8.73 2.56
CA PHE A 279 16.14 -7.75 2.83
C PHE A 279 17.09 -8.21 3.94
N ILE A 280 16.55 -8.78 5.03
CA ILE A 280 17.39 -9.40 6.07
C ILE A 280 18.19 -10.57 5.48
N ALA A 281 17.59 -11.38 4.60
CA ALA A 281 18.27 -12.48 3.95
C ALA A 281 19.47 -12.01 3.10
N THR A 282 19.33 -10.91 2.37
CA THR A 282 20.44 -10.28 1.64
C THR A 282 21.57 -9.91 2.59
N LEU A 283 21.27 -9.22 3.68
CA LEU A 283 22.26 -8.77 4.67
C LEU A 283 22.92 -9.95 5.37
N ALA A 284 22.14 -10.96 5.75
CA ALA A 284 22.64 -12.16 6.41
C ALA A 284 23.58 -12.97 5.50
N THR A 285 23.22 -13.13 4.22
CA THR A 285 24.05 -13.82 3.23
C THR A 285 25.35 -13.05 2.99
N HIS A 286 25.24 -11.74 2.79
CA HIS A 286 26.42 -10.89 2.55
C HIS A 286 27.35 -10.87 3.76
N TYR A 287 26.79 -10.79 4.98
CA TYR A 287 27.57 -10.87 6.22
C TYR A 287 28.26 -12.23 6.37
N ALA A 288 27.54 -13.32 6.13
CA ALA A 288 28.08 -14.67 6.24
C ALA A 288 29.30 -14.88 5.32
N ILE A 289 29.25 -14.38 4.09
CA ILE A 289 30.36 -14.42 3.14
C ILE A 289 31.52 -13.54 3.60
N ASN A 290 31.26 -12.30 4.04
CA ASN A 290 32.31 -11.37 4.49
C ASN A 290 33.13 -11.90 5.67
N PHE A 291 32.51 -12.66 6.55
CA PHE A 291 33.13 -13.10 7.80
C PHE A 291 33.38 -14.61 7.86
N GLY A 292 33.06 -15.36 6.82
CA GLY A 292 33.24 -16.82 6.77
C GLY A 292 32.42 -17.55 7.84
N VAL A 293 31.20 -17.07 8.14
CA VAL A 293 30.33 -17.63 9.18
C VAL A 293 29.06 -18.24 8.56
N GLU A 294 28.35 -19.07 9.33
CA GLU A 294 27.09 -19.66 8.88
C GLU A 294 25.97 -18.61 8.83
N ASN A 295 25.14 -18.72 7.76
CA ASN A 295 23.90 -17.95 7.64
C ASN A 295 22.76 -18.70 8.32
N ASN A 296 22.29 -18.19 9.46
CA ASN A 296 21.18 -18.77 10.23
C ASN A 296 19.81 -18.21 9.86
N TYR A 297 19.74 -17.20 9.00
CA TYR A 297 18.46 -16.63 8.57
C TYR A 297 17.90 -17.39 7.36
N ASN A 298 16.93 -18.26 7.61
CA ASN A 298 16.43 -19.23 6.63
C ASN A 298 15.28 -18.71 5.76
N PHE A 299 15.39 -17.48 5.23
CA PHE A 299 14.48 -17.07 4.15
C PHE A 299 14.77 -17.88 2.88
N CYS A 300 16.03 -17.87 2.44
CA CYS A 300 16.53 -18.59 1.28
C CYS A 300 18.06 -18.62 1.36
N LYS A 301 18.63 -19.62 2.06
CA LYS A 301 20.09 -19.68 2.34
C LYS A 301 20.94 -19.74 1.09
N ASN A 302 20.48 -20.50 0.06
CA ASN A 302 21.13 -20.67 -1.23
C ASN A 302 20.24 -20.04 -2.33
N PRO A 303 20.16 -18.71 -2.44
CA PRO A 303 19.20 -18.07 -3.34
C PRO A 303 19.42 -18.35 -4.83
N PHE A 304 20.62 -18.81 -5.23
CA PHE A 304 20.93 -19.20 -6.61
C PHE A 304 20.12 -20.41 -7.08
N ASP A 305 19.84 -21.35 -6.18
CA ASP A 305 19.07 -22.56 -6.49
C ASP A 305 17.61 -22.25 -6.85
N PHE A 306 17.14 -21.08 -6.51
CA PHE A 306 15.77 -20.60 -6.70
C PHE A 306 15.62 -19.62 -7.86
N VAL A 307 16.64 -19.45 -8.69
CA VAL A 307 16.50 -18.71 -9.95
C VAL A 307 15.86 -19.66 -10.98
N TYR A 308 14.76 -19.22 -11.56
CA TYR A 308 13.96 -20.02 -12.48
C TYR A 308 13.70 -19.25 -13.76
N SER A 309 14.16 -19.80 -14.88
CA SER A 309 13.92 -19.24 -16.21
C SER A 309 13.13 -20.25 -17.04
N THR A 310 12.05 -19.78 -17.67
CA THR A 310 11.18 -20.63 -18.50
C THR A 310 10.47 -19.74 -19.54
N PRO A 311 10.12 -20.29 -20.74
CA PRO A 311 9.29 -19.56 -21.68
C PRO A 311 7.85 -19.46 -21.20
N ILE A 312 7.18 -18.36 -21.56
CA ILE A 312 5.72 -18.22 -21.52
C ILE A 312 5.21 -18.61 -22.92
N ALA A 313 4.47 -19.72 -22.99
CA ALA A 313 4.08 -20.33 -24.26
C ALA A 313 3.33 -19.36 -25.21
N GLU A 314 2.53 -18.48 -24.66
CA GLU A 314 1.76 -17.46 -25.40
C GLU A 314 2.66 -16.38 -26.01
N LEU A 315 3.85 -16.15 -25.46
CA LEU A 315 4.84 -15.16 -25.96
C LEU A 315 5.89 -15.77 -26.87
N GLU A 316 6.18 -17.08 -26.72
CA GLU A 316 7.23 -17.77 -27.50
C GLU A 316 6.83 -18.03 -28.96
N GLN A 317 5.52 -18.04 -29.24
CA GLN A 317 5.02 -18.36 -30.59
C GLN A 317 5.48 -17.33 -31.64
N PRO A 318 5.95 -17.78 -32.82
CA PRO A 318 6.19 -16.90 -33.94
C PRO A 318 4.91 -16.12 -34.26
N ASN A 319 4.97 -14.79 -34.23
CA ASN A 319 3.83 -13.90 -34.43
C ASN A 319 2.81 -13.83 -33.26
N SER A 320 3.23 -14.07 -32.02
CA SER A 320 2.38 -13.88 -30.84
C SER A 320 1.63 -12.55 -30.90
N ALA A 321 0.30 -12.61 -30.84
CA ALA A 321 -0.54 -11.41 -30.82
C ALA A 321 -0.35 -10.64 -29.51
N LEU A 322 -0.21 -11.34 -28.39
CA LEU A 322 0.04 -10.73 -27.09
C LEU A 322 1.38 -9.98 -27.05
N LEU A 323 2.46 -10.59 -27.58
CA LEU A 323 3.76 -9.94 -27.63
C LEU A 323 3.72 -8.64 -28.45
N LYS A 324 3.06 -8.67 -29.61
CA LYS A 324 2.89 -7.50 -30.47
C LYS A 324 2.09 -6.41 -29.75
N GLN A 325 1.00 -6.76 -29.09
CA GLN A 325 0.16 -5.82 -28.37
C GLN A 325 0.89 -5.21 -27.15
N LEU A 326 1.66 -6.01 -26.39
CA LEU A 326 2.50 -5.51 -25.29
C LEU A 326 3.52 -4.49 -25.77
N LEU A 327 4.21 -4.76 -26.89
CA LEU A 327 5.18 -3.83 -27.47
C LEU A 327 4.50 -2.56 -28.02
N ASP A 328 3.31 -2.70 -28.59
CA ASP A 328 2.51 -1.56 -29.08
C ASP A 328 2.04 -0.68 -27.92
N ASP A 329 1.49 -1.27 -26.87
CA ASP A 329 1.05 -0.54 -25.67
C ASP A 329 2.22 0.17 -24.96
N ILE A 330 3.41 -0.46 -24.86
CA ILE A 330 4.62 0.18 -24.30
C ILE A 330 5.07 1.38 -25.15
N ASN A 331 4.88 1.35 -26.46
CA ASN A 331 5.37 2.39 -27.35
C ASN A 331 4.37 3.55 -27.56
N HIS A 332 3.06 3.30 -27.43
CA HIS A 332 2.01 4.24 -27.83
C HIS A 332 1.04 4.64 -26.71
N ALA A 333 0.93 3.85 -25.63
CA ALA A 333 0.10 4.25 -24.50
C ALA A 333 0.74 5.44 -23.74
N ASP A 334 -0.12 6.27 -23.16
CA ASP A 334 0.33 7.38 -22.31
C ASP A 334 0.81 6.83 -20.95
N ILE A 335 2.07 6.38 -20.94
CA ILE A 335 2.75 5.83 -19.75
C ILE A 335 3.86 6.80 -19.36
N ALA A 336 3.72 7.40 -18.18
CA ALA A 336 4.74 8.27 -17.64
C ALA A 336 6.07 7.50 -17.49
N GLU A 337 7.17 8.13 -17.89
CA GLU A 337 8.52 7.61 -17.73
C GLU A 337 9.26 8.34 -16.61
N ARG A 338 10.14 7.63 -15.92
CA ARG A 338 11.01 8.22 -14.90
C ARG A 338 12.47 7.90 -15.19
N VAL A 339 13.35 8.82 -14.79
CA VAL A 339 14.79 8.57 -14.74
C VAL A 339 15.11 7.81 -13.47
N GLN A 340 15.86 6.72 -13.59
CA GLN A 340 16.35 5.94 -12.45
C GLN A 340 17.86 5.99 -12.41
N GLY A 341 18.44 6.35 -11.25
CA GLY A 341 19.89 6.54 -11.11
C GLY A 341 20.75 5.30 -11.38
N MET A 342 20.16 4.10 -11.32
CA MET A 342 20.84 2.83 -11.61
C MET A 342 20.73 2.38 -13.07
N LEU A 343 19.92 3.06 -13.87
CA LEU A 343 19.67 2.72 -15.28
C LEU A 343 20.50 3.64 -16.22
N THR A 344 21.38 3.03 -16.99
CA THR A 344 22.20 3.71 -17.99
C THR A 344 21.64 3.42 -19.40
N ASN A 345 21.59 4.43 -20.26
CA ASN A 345 21.11 4.35 -21.66
C ASN A 345 19.75 3.65 -21.78
N GLY A 346 18.82 3.99 -20.91
CA GLY A 346 17.50 3.38 -20.90
C GLY A 346 16.44 4.28 -20.29
N LYS A 347 15.19 3.82 -20.37
CA LYS A 347 14.00 4.44 -19.79
C LYS A 347 13.21 3.41 -19.03
N GLN A 348 12.54 3.84 -17.97
CA GLN A 348 11.67 3.02 -17.15
C GLN A 348 10.31 3.70 -16.99
N SER A 349 9.23 2.92 -17.05
CA SER A 349 7.90 3.45 -16.72
C SER A 349 7.76 3.80 -15.25
N ALA A 350 6.91 4.78 -14.97
CA ALA A 350 6.41 5.05 -13.62
C ALA A 350 5.12 4.26 -13.36
N GLY A 351 4.79 4.09 -12.08
CA GLY A 351 3.55 3.43 -11.65
C GLY A 351 3.59 1.91 -11.73
N ASN A 352 2.40 1.29 -11.69
CA ASN A 352 2.23 -0.17 -11.74
C ASN A 352 1.47 -0.55 -13.03
N LEU A 353 2.18 -1.17 -14.00
CA LEU A 353 1.62 -1.54 -15.31
C LEU A 353 0.42 -2.49 -15.19
N PHE A 354 0.43 -3.41 -14.23
CA PHE A 354 -0.65 -4.40 -14.09
C PHE A 354 -1.94 -3.84 -13.47
N LYS A 355 -1.91 -2.57 -13.03
CA LYS A 355 -3.12 -1.80 -12.61
C LYS A 355 -3.69 -0.92 -13.71
N ARG A 356 -3.07 -0.90 -14.88
CA ARG A 356 -3.50 -0.07 -16.03
C ARG A 356 -4.70 -0.69 -16.76
N PRO A 357 -5.43 0.11 -17.56
CA PRO A 357 -6.62 -0.36 -18.29
C PRO A 357 -6.33 -1.24 -19.51
N GLU A 358 -5.10 -1.23 -20.03
CA GLU A 358 -4.71 -2.01 -21.21
C GLU A 358 -4.87 -3.52 -20.98
N ALA A 359 -5.53 -4.20 -21.93
CA ALA A 359 -5.85 -5.61 -21.80
C ALA A 359 -4.60 -6.51 -21.79
N SER A 360 -3.56 -6.14 -22.56
CA SER A 360 -2.32 -6.90 -22.69
C SER A 360 -1.57 -7.01 -21.36
N PHE A 361 -1.52 -5.94 -20.55
CA PHE A 361 -0.87 -5.98 -19.25
C PHE A 361 -1.64 -6.86 -18.26
N ARG A 362 -2.98 -6.87 -18.32
CA ARG A 362 -3.79 -7.76 -17.47
C ARG A 362 -3.62 -9.23 -17.86
N GLU A 363 -3.61 -9.52 -19.16
CA GLU A 363 -3.39 -10.87 -19.68
C GLU A 363 -2.00 -11.38 -19.26
N LEU A 364 -0.96 -10.55 -19.44
CA LEU A 364 0.39 -10.90 -18.98
C LEU A 364 0.43 -11.16 -17.47
N ALA A 365 -0.25 -10.36 -16.66
CA ALA A 365 -0.30 -10.55 -15.22
C ALA A 365 -0.88 -11.92 -14.83
N GLU A 366 -1.93 -12.37 -15.51
CA GLU A 366 -2.51 -13.70 -15.26
C GLU A 366 -1.56 -14.84 -15.69
N LEU A 367 -0.86 -14.70 -16.82
CA LEU A 367 0.15 -15.66 -17.24
C LEU A 367 1.32 -15.76 -16.24
N ILE A 368 1.77 -14.61 -15.73
CA ILE A 368 2.81 -14.57 -14.69
C ILE A 368 2.32 -15.31 -13.43
N LYS A 369 1.07 -15.10 -12.99
CA LYS A 369 0.51 -15.82 -11.82
C LYS A 369 0.54 -17.35 -12.01
N GLN A 370 0.30 -17.84 -13.21
CA GLN A 370 0.43 -19.27 -13.50
C GLN A 370 1.87 -19.76 -13.32
N GLN A 371 2.87 -18.96 -13.74
CA GLN A 371 4.28 -19.30 -13.55
C GLN A 371 4.68 -19.35 -12.07
N PHE A 372 4.01 -18.60 -11.19
CA PHE A 372 4.24 -18.71 -9.74
C PHE A 372 3.77 -20.04 -9.17
N LEU A 373 2.66 -20.55 -9.62
CA LEU A 373 2.20 -21.88 -9.21
C LEU A 373 3.18 -22.95 -9.66
N ALA A 374 3.72 -22.83 -10.87
CA ALA A 374 4.75 -23.71 -11.39
C ALA A 374 6.06 -23.60 -10.58
N TYR A 375 6.47 -22.37 -10.23
CA TYR A 375 7.61 -22.10 -9.37
C TYR A 375 7.46 -22.76 -8.00
N LYS A 376 6.35 -22.55 -7.31
CA LYS A 376 6.05 -23.19 -6.02
C LYS A 376 6.11 -24.71 -6.11
N THR A 377 5.53 -25.28 -7.17
CA THR A 377 5.52 -26.73 -7.38
C THR A 377 6.93 -27.27 -7.60
N LYS A 378 7.73 -26.59 -8.43
CA LYS A 378 9.13 -26.98 -8.71
C LYS A 378 9.98 -27.04 -7.44
N PHE A 379 9.82 -26.11 -6.54
CA PHE A 379 10.63 -25.98 -5.32
C PHE A 379 9.93 -26.49 -4.06
N SER A 380 8.84 -27.25 -4.20
CA SER A 380 7.97 -27.68 -3.08
C SER A 380 8.67 -28.50 -1.99
N SER A 381 9.83 -29.11 -2.28
CA SER A 381 10.63 -29.87 -1.31
C SER A 381 11.65 -29.03 -0.54
N ALA A 382 11.76 -27.72 -0.83
CA ALA A 382 12.74 -26.87 -0.20
C ALA A 382 12.30 -26.47 1.22
N ASP A 383 13.23 -26.62 2.17
CA ASP A 383 13.04 -26.27 3.58
C ASP A 383 13.55 -24.84 3.86
N CYS A 384 12.88 -23.85 3.25
CA CYS A 384 13.17 -22.43 3.47
C CYS A 384 11.88 -21.61 3.45
N GLU A 385 11.89 -20.47 4.14
CA GLU A 385 10.70 -19.64 4.32
C GLU A 385 10.13 -19.12 3.00
N LEU A 386 10.96 -18.85 2.00
CA LEU A 386 10.53 -18.50 0.64
C LEU A 386 9.47 -19.47 0.09
N ILE A 387 9.59 -20.75 0.39
CA ILE A 387 8.69 -21.80 -0.11
C ILE A 387 7.67 -22.23 0.94
N LEU A 388 8.08 -22.40 2.20
CA LEU A 388 7.20 -22.83 3.29
C LEU A 388 6.06 -21.82 3.52
N SER A 389 6.36 -20.53 3.44
CA SER A 389 5.39 -19.42 3.57
C SER A 389 4.92 -18.89 2.21
N PHE A 390 5.08 -19.66 1.13
CA PHE A 390 4.65 -19.21 -0.19
C PHE A 390 3.14 -18.97 -0.19
N PRO A 391 2.69 -17.72 -0.47
CA PRO A 391 1.32 -17.33 -0.25
C PRO A 391 0.35 -18.04 -1.21
N SER A 392 -0.90 -18.19 -0.76
CA SER A 392 -2.00 -18.68 -1.62
C SER A 392 -2.46 -17.61 -2.62
N GLU A 393 -2.34 -16.34 -2.25
CA GLU A 393 -2.67 -15.18 -3.07
C GLU A 393 -1.46 -14.26 -3.14
N LEU A 394 -1.13 -13.81 -4.34
CA LEU A 394 0.00 -12.94 -4.64
C LEU A 394 -0.51 -11.62 -5.20
N GLU A 395 0.02 -10.54 -4.67
CA GLU A 395 -0.19 -9.20 -5.22
C GLU A 395 1.08 -8.69 -5.90
N PHE A 396 0.91 -8.10 -7.07
CA PHE A 396 1.96 -7.29 -7.68
C PHE A 396 2.07 -5.97 -6.92
N THR A 397 3.11 -5.82 -6.13
CA THR A 397 3.39 -4.56 -5.43
C THR A 397 3.83 -3.48 -6.39
N SER A 398 4.59 -3.87 -7.42
CA SER A 398 5.11 -3.00 -8.47
C SER A 398 5.23 -3.76 -9.78
N SER A 399 5.10 -3.06 -10.88
CA SER A 399 5.45 -3.54 -12.21
C SER A 399 5.75 -2.36 -13.13
N TRP A 400 6.81 -2.50 -13.91
CA TRP A 400 7.28 -1.45 -14.80
C TRP A 400 7.98 -2.06 -16.01
N TYR A 401 7.94 -1.38 -17.16
CA TYR A 401 8.83 -1.76 -18.25
C TYR A 401 10.19 -1.08 -18.11
N VAL A 402 11.21 -1.76 -18.61
CA VAL A 402 12.55 -1.21 -18.81
C VAL A 402 12.90 -1.35 -20.28
N LYS A 403 13.17 -0.24 -20.93
CA LYS A 403 13.60 -0.15 -22.32
C LYS A 403 15.01 0.39 -22.38
N MET A 404 15.94 -0.41 -22.87
CA MET A 404 17.36 -0.07 -23.01
C MET A 404 17.78 -0.05 -24.48
N ARG A 405 18.77 0.76 -24.78
CA ARG A 405 19.44 0.85 -26.09
C ARG A 405 20.89 0.37 -25.95
N GLN A 406 21.65 0.42 -27.04
CA GLN A 406 23.07 0.08 -27.08
C GLN A 406 23.84 0.66 -25.88
N GLY A 407 24.63 -0.18 -25.18
CA GLY A 407 25.32 0.18 -23.95
C GLY A 407 24.43 0.23 -22.70
N GLY A 408 23.13 -0.02 -22.85
CA GLY A 408 22.17 0.01 -21.75
C GLY A 408 22.44 -1.08 -20.72
N HIS A 409 22.34 -0.71 -19.45
CA HIS A 409 22.46 -1.65 -18.34
C HIS A 409 21.82 -1.10 -17.07
N LEU A 410 21.55 -2.00 -16.13
CA LEU A 410 21.21 -1.69 -14.74
C LEU A 410 22.38 -2.09 -13.84
N SER A 411 22.74 -1.20 -12.91
CA SER A 411 23.73 -1.52 -11.88
C SER A 411 23.21 -2.57 -10.89
N PRO A 412 24.09 -3.29 -10.16
CA PRO A 412 23.68 -4.29 -9.18
C PRO A 412 22.79 -3.70 -8.09
N HIS A 413 21.59 -4.25 -7.92
CA HIS A 413 20.60 -3.81 -6.93
C HIS A 413 19.75 -4.97 -6.44
N ILE A 414 18.97 -4.74 -5.39
CA ILE A 414 17.97 -5.65 -4.84
C ILE A 414 16.61 -5.00 -4.80
N HIS A 415 15.57 -5.80 -4.65
CA HIS A 415 14.21 -5.32 -4.40
C HIS A 415 13.84 -5.57 -2.94
N GLU A 416 14.10 -4.57 -2.10
CA GLU A 416 14.02 -4.68 -0.62
C GLU A 416 12.63 -5.10 -0.11
N ILE A 417 11.58 -4.78 -0.87
CA ILE A 417 10.17 -4.99 -0.47
C ILE A 417 9.57 -6.24 -1.12
N GLY A 418 10.16 -6.75 -2.20
CA GLY A 418 9.66 -7.92 -2.92
C GLY A 418 9.86 -9.21 -2.12
N TRP A 419 8.95 -10.19 -2.27
CA TRP A 419 9.15 -11.57 -1.82
C TRP A 419 9.83 -12.39 -2.92
N LEU A 420 9.26 -12.32 -4.10
CA LEU A 420 9.79 -12.88 -5.33
C LEU A 420 9.74 -11.78 -6.40
N SER A 421 10.81 -11.63 -7.13
CA SER A 421 10.95 -10.67 -8.23
C SER A 421 11.06 -11.40 -9.55
N GLY A 422 10.78 -10.72 -10.64
CA GLY A 422 10.94 -11.29 -11.96
C GLY A 422 10.91 -10.30 -13.09
N ALA A 423 11.22 -10.81 -14.28
CA ALA A 423 11.12 -10.04 -15.53
C ALA A 423 10.68 -10.93 -16.68
N VAL A 424 9.79 -10.42 -17.53
CA VAL A 424 9.39 -11.01 -18.81
C VAL A 424 10.05 -10.24 -19.93
N TYR A 425 10.70 -10.94 -20.84
CA TYR A 425 11.53 -10.36 -21.90
C TYR A 425 10.76 -10.28 -23.22
N LEU A 426 10.52 -9.05 -23.69
CA LEU A 426 9.71 -8.76 -24.89
C LEU A 426 10.55 -8.46 -26.12
N ALA A 427 11.77 -7.94 -25.94
CA ALA A 427 12.77 -7.74 -26.99
C ALA A 427 14.17 -7.95 -26.43
N MET A 428 15.00 -8.64 -27.17
CA MET A 428 16.37 -8.96 -26.78
C MET A 428 17.35 -8.67 -27.93
N PRO A 429 18.48 -8.01 -27.63
CA PRO A 429 19.57 -7.88 -28.61
C PRO A 429 20.20 -9.24 -28.89
N THR A 430 20.70 -9.41 -30.11
CA THR A 430 21.52 -10.59 -30.43
C THR A 430 22.92 -10.39 -29.83
N PRO A 431 23.35 -11.20 -28.86
CA PRO A 431 24.68 -11.06 -28.27
C PRO A 431 25.77 -11.50 -29.27
N LYS A 432 27.00 -11.02 -29.07
CA LYS A 432 28.15 -11.58 -29.77
C LYS A 432 28.32 -13.07 -29.38
N ALA A 433 28.75 -13.87 -30.35
CA ALA A 433 29.00 -15.28 -30.09
C ALA A 433 29.97 -15.48 -28.89
N GLY A 434 29.56 -16.27 -27.92
CA GLY A 434 30.34 -16.57 -26.71
C GLY A 434 30.35 -15.44 -25.65
N SER A 435 29.54 -14.39 -25.81
CA SER A 435 29.41 -13.33 -24.80
C SER A 435 28.09 -13.44 -24.02
N ASN A 436 28.08 -12.87 -22.82
CA ASN A 436 26.88 -12.72 -21.97
C ASN A 436 26.22 -11.34 -22.11
N GLU A 437 26.46 -10.63 -23.21
CA GLU A 437 25.89 -9.32 -23.47
C GLU A 437 24.35 -9.35 -23.41
N GLY A 438 23.76 -8.43 -22.66
CA GLY A 438 22.30 -8.34 -22.45
C GLY A 438 21.73 -9.37 -21.46
N ALA A 439 22.55 -10.24 -20.90
CA ALA A 439 22.11 -11.24 -19.92
C ALA A 439 21.62 -10.60 -18.62
N PHE A 440 20.78 -11.34 -17.92
CA PHE A 440 20.44 -11.13 -16.53
C PHE A 440 21.52 -11.80 -15.66
N GLU A 441 22.29 -10.98 -14.96
CA GLU A 441 23.28 -11.48 -13.99
C GLU A 441 22.75 -11.27 -12.58
N TYR A 442 22.97 -12.26 -11.73
CA TYR A 442 22.56 -12.22 -10.32
C TYR A 442 23.72 -12.71 -9.45
N GLY A 443 23.73 -12.21 -8.19
CA GLY A 443 24.83 -12.46 -7.28
C GLY A 443 24.52 -12.16 -5.82
N THR A 444 25.52 -12.37 -4.98
CA THR A 444 25.44 -12.15 -3.53
C THR A 444 26.06 -10.82 -3.09
N HIS A 445 26.53 -9.96 -4.03
CA HIS A 445 27.16 -8.68 -3.75
C HIS A 445 26.60 -7.57 -4.63
N GLY A 446 26.50 -6.37 -4.06
CA GLY A 446 26.13 -5.13 -4.75
C GLY A 446 27.10 -4.00 -4.42
N ASP A 447 27.23 -3.02 -5.34
CA ASP A 447 28.23 -1.95 -5.31
C ASP A 447 28.25 -1.12 -4.02
N ASN A 448 27.12 -1.05 -3.31
CA ASN A 448 26.96 -0.25 -2.09
C ASN A 448 27.21 -1.05 -0.80
N TYR A 449 27.67 -2.28 -0.88
CA TYR A 449 27.90 -3.15 0.27
C TYR A 449 29.40 -3.31 0.53
N PRO A 450 29.89 -3.18 1.77
CA PRO A 450 31.33 -3.25 2.06
C PRO A 450 31.86 -4.68 1.89
N ILE A 451 33.01 -4.83 1.23
CA ILE A 451 33.81 -6.04 1.27
C ILE A 451 34.87 -5.88 2.34
N CYS A 452 34.64 -6.49 3.51
CA CYS A 452 35.49 -6.31 4.69
C CYS A 452 36.74 -7.19 4.64
N ASN A 453 36.69 -8.33 3.93
CA ASN A 453 37.80 -9.23 3.74
C ASN A 453 38.08 -9.43 2.25
N PRO A 454 39.11 -8.75 1.69
CA PRO A 454 39.45 -8.89 0.28
C PRO A 454 39.80 -10.32 -0.16
N GLN A 455 40.25 -11.18 0.78
CA GLN A 455 40.58 -12.58 0.49
C GLN A 455 39.32 -13.43 0.24
N LEU A 456 38.17 -12.99 0.74
CA LEU A 456 36.88 -13.66 0.53
C LEU A 456 36.10 -13.10 -0.66
N ARG A 457 36.68 -12.14 -1.40
CA ARG A 457 36.00 -11.47 -2.53
C ARG A 457 35.48 -12.45 -3.56
N ASP A 458 36.27 -13.49 -3.85
CA ASP A 458 35.91 -14.52 -4.84
C ASP A 458 34.80 -15.48 -4.36
N GLN A 459 34.40 -15.40 -3.09
CA GLN A 459 33.27 -16.15 -2.55
C GLN A 459 31.93 -15.44 -2.82
N PHE A 460 31.96 -14.17 -3.21
CA PHE A 460 30.76 -13.47 -3.71
C PHE A 460 30.47 -13.96 -5.13
N ALA A 461 29.71 -15.05 -5.18
CA ALA A 461 29.40 -15.69 -6.45
C ALA A 461 28.48 -14.83 -7.33
N THR A 462 28.67 -14.94 -8.63
CA THR A 462 27.73 -14.44 -9.65
C THR A 462 27.38 -15.55 -10.62
N ALA A 463 26.17 -15.51 -11.16
CA ALA A 463 25.74 -16.35 -12.26
C ALA A 463 24.90 -15.52 -13.23
N SER A 464 24.70 -16.02 -14.44
CA SER A 464 23.91 -15.31 -15.45
C SER A 464 23.00 -16.25 -16.22
N VAL A 465 21.87 -15.69 -16.64
CA VAL A 465 20.94 -16.29 -17.59
C VAL A 465 20.83 -15.34 -18.78
N LEU A 466 20.93 -15.88 -20.00
CA LEU A 466 20.65 -15.13 -21.22
C LEU A 466 19.21 -15.44 -21.67
N PRO A 467 18.22 -14.62 -21.32
CA PRO A 467 16.84 -14.86 -21.66
C PRO A 467 16.60 -14.69 -23.17
N LYS A 468 15.62 -15.41 -23.68
CA LYS A 468 15.07 -15.20 -25.03
C LYS A 468 13.80 -14.36 -24.95
N VAL A 469 13.35 -13.86 -26.09
CA VAL A 469 12.04 -13.22 -26.20
C VAL A 469 10.96 -14.24 -25.81
N GLY A 470 10.06 -13.83 -24.93
CA GLY A 470 9.01 -14.68 -24.36
C GLY A 470 9.40 -15.35 -23.04
N ASP A 471 10.67 -15.35 -22.65
CA ASP A 471 11.09 -15.93 -21.37
C ASP A 471 10.64 -15.08 -20.18
N ILE A 472 10.32 -15.76 -19.07
CA ILE A 472 10.23 -15.18 -17.73
C ILE A 472 11.41 -15.68 -16.90
N VAL A 473 12.03 -14.76 -16.16
CA VAL A 473 13.01 -15.09 -15.12
C VAL A 473 12.43 -14.71 -13.77
N LEU A 474 12.33 -15.68 -12.85
CA LEU A 474 11.89 -15.51 -11.47
C LEU A 474 13.05 -15.76 -10.52
N PHE A 475 13.18 -14.96 -9.49
CA PHE A 475 14.27 -15.07 -8.54
C PHE A 475 13.88 -14.51 -7.16
N PRO A 476 14.48 -15.00 -6.05
CA PRO A 476 14.29 -14.43 -4.73
C PRO A 476 14.68 -12.94 -4.73
N SER A 477 13.83 -12.07 -4.19
CA SER A 477 14.10 -10.63 -4.13
C SER A 477 15.33 -10.29 -3.29
N SER A 478 15.86 -11.24 -2.53
CA SER A 478 17.10 -11.15 -1.77
C SER A 478 18.39 -11.17 -2.59
N LEU A 479 18.31 -11.54 -3.88
CA LEU A 479 19.47 -11.56 -4.78
C LEU A 479 19.77 -10.18 -5.37
N PHE A 480 21.05 -9.79 -5.33
CA PHE A 480 21.53 -8.71 -6.19
C PHE A 480 21.43 -9.15 -7.64
N HIS A 481 21.00 -8.24 -8.50
CA HIS A 481 20.91 -8.51 -9.92
C HIS A 481 21.17 -7.25 -10.76
N ARG A 482 21.60 -7.50 -12.00
CA ARG A 482 21.87 -6.44 -12.98
C ARG A 482 21.64 -6.92 -14.40
N THR A 483 21.66 -6.01 -15.36
CA THR A 483 21.75 -6.31 -16.79
C THR A 483 23.18 -6.12 -17.26
N ILE A 484 23.78 -7.11 -17.91
CA ILE A 484 25.09 -6.97 -18.52
C ILE A 484 24.99 -6.03 -19.74
N PRO A 485 25.86 -4.99 -19.87
CA PRO A 485 25.86 -4.10 -21.01
C PRO A 485 26.00 -4.84 -22.33
N TYR A 486 25.38 -4.33 -23.40
CA TYR A 486 25.44 -4.94 -24.74
C TYR A 486 25.76 -3.89 -25.81
N GLN A 487 26.37 -4.33 -26.92
CA GLN A 487 26.84 -3.44 -28.01
C GLN A 487 25.95 -3.45 -29.26
N ALA A 488 25.01 -4.38 -29.34
CA ALA A 488 24.10 -4.48 -30.48
C ALA A 488 23.21 -3.24 -30.57
N ASN A 489 23.01 -2.74 -31.80
CA ASN A 489 22.09 -1.61 -32.07
C ASN A 489 20.64 -2.14 -32.15
N ALA A 490 20.13 -2.62 -31.04
CA ALA A 490 18.77 -3.12 -30.88
C ALA A 490 18.26 -2.78 -29.50
N ASP A 491 16.95 -2.65 -29.38
CA ASP A 491 16.30 -2.41 -28.08
C ASP A 491 16.28 -3.72 -27.25
N ARG A 492 16.51 -3.58 -25.94
CA ARG A 492 16.20 -4.60 -24.94
C ARG A 492 15.02 -4.11 -24.13
N ILE A 493 13.91 -4.85 -24.17
CA ILE A 493 12.67 -4.46 -23.50
C ILE A 493 12.24 -5.62 -22.61
N CYS A 494 12.00 -5.34 -21.33
CA CYS A 494 11.37 -6.27 -20.40
C CYS A 494 10.33 -5.58 -19.54
N ILE A 495 9.37 -6.36 -19.03
CA ILE A 495 8.47 -5.94 -17.95
C ILE A 495 8.97 -6.62 -16.68
N ALA A 496 9.47 -5.81 -15.74
CA ALA A 496 9.89 -6.24 -14.42
C ALA A 496 8.75 -6.06 -13.41
N PHE A 497 8.77 -6.86 -12.35
CA PHE A 497 7.74 -6.83 -11.32
C PHE A 497 8.24 -7.41 -10.00
N ASP A 498 7.56 -6.99 -8.93
CA ASP A 498 7.72 -7.52 -7.59
C ASP A 498 6.40 -8.05 -7.05
N LEU A 499 6.52 -9.11 -6.28
CA LEU A 499 5.41 -9.76 -5.62
C LEU A 499 5.59 -9.77 -4.12
N LYS A 500 4.48 -9.56 -3.45
CA LYS A 500 4.32 -9.76 -2.02
C LYS A 500 3.26 -10.82 -1.75
N PRO A 501 3.35 -11.53 -0.62
CA PRO A 501 2.20 -12.22 -0.07
C PRO A 501 1.05 -11.22 0.12
N ALA A 502 -0.14 -11.54 -0.39
CA ALA A 502 -1.35 -10.82 0.00
C ALA A 502 -1.64 -11.20 1.46
N PHE A 503 -1.10 -10.46 2.40
CA PHE A 503 -1.52 -10.58 3.79
C PHE A 503 -2.93 -10.04 3.85
N ARG A 504 -3.93 -10.91 4.03
CA ARG A 504 -5.20 -10.45 4.60
C ARG A 504 -4.82 -9.81 5.93
N VAL A 505 -4.87 -8.50 6.00
CA VAL A 505 -4.89 -7.79 7.27
C VAL A 505 -6.03 -8.43 8.04
N ALA A 506 -5.70 -9.33 8.98
CA ALA A 506 -6.65 -9.70 10.00
C ALA A 506 -7.09 -8.35 10.57
N SER A 507 -8.35 -8.02 10.43
CA SER A 507 -8.92 -6.79 10.96
C SER A 507 -8.68 -6.81 12.46
N ASN A 508 -7.50 -6.37 12.87
CA ASN A 508 -7.20 -6.08 14.25
C ASN A 508 -8.08 -4.88 14.61
N ASN A 509 -9.17 -5.20 15.28
CA ASN A 509 -10.06 -4.31 16.01
C ASN A 509 -9.30 -3.56 17.14
N SER A 510 -8.09 -3.08 16.91
CA SER A 510 -7.27 -2.36 17.90
C SER A 510 -7.18 -0.86 17.69
N ASP A 511 -7.74 -0.31 16.59
CA ASP A 511 -7.88 1.15 16.44
C ASP A 511 -9.23 1.68 16.96
N LYS A 512 -9.69 1.09 18.08
CA LYS A 512 -10.76 1.69 18.85
C LYS A 512 -10.12 2.51 19.97
N ASN A 513 -9.65 3.71 19.67
CA ASN A 513 -9.58 4.84 20.62
C ASN A 513 -8.70 5.95 20.03
N SER A 514 -9.27 6.77 19.17
CA SER A 514 -8.89 8.19 19.10
C SER A 514 -10.07 8.96 18.49
N TYR A 515 -10.87 9.48 19.38
CA TYR A 515 -11.82 10.55 19.11
C TYR A 515 -11.09 11.89 19.03
#